data_e5123eddefdead4bc7cd4df40b58383d
#
_entry.id   e5123eddefdead4bc7cd4df40b58383d
#
_cell.length_a   1.000
_cell.length_b   1.000
_cell.length_c   1.000
_cell.angle_alpha   90.00
_cell.angle_beta   90.00
_cell.angle_gamma   90.00
#
_symmetry.space_group_name_H-M   'P 1'
#
loop_
_entity.id
_entity.type
_entity.pdbx_description
1 polymer ?
#
loop_
_entity_poly.entity_id
_entity_poly.type
_entity_poly.pdbx_seq_one_letter_code
_entity_poly.pdbx_strand_id
1 'polypeptide(L)'
;MPEIKSCSGETIPVFTAGKVSEINEVKGAVPEGSVYRLSLEISSFSSKKSSVPKAGQFYLLRSVKSGLLLGRPISVYHSVLDEESDSLSLEFLILRKGKGTEELCNLDKKDEVEVIGPLGNYWPLPKENEKVAVFGGGVGVAPVAGFASTLKPKSYDFFAAFKSGSYGLEYVDAANLTVTTDDGSVGIKGMITAAIDAESVSKYGAVYACGPAPMLSYIKKISEEAGVQCWLSLEKRMACGLGACLGCTVKTSEGNKRCCKDGPVFD
;
A
#
# COMPACT_ATOMS: atom_id res chain seq x y z
N MET A 1 -12.75 18.61 21.54
CA MET A 1 -12.22 17.34 20.99
C MET A 1 -12.66 17.29 19.56
N PRO A 2 -11.78 17.24 18.57
CA PRO A 2 -12.21 17.03 17.18
C PRO A 2 -12.76 15.61 17.09
N GLU A 3 -13.97 15.48 16.56
CA GLU A 3 -14.57 14.19 16.24
C GLU A 3 -13.71 13.48 15.21
N ILE A 4 -13.15 12.34 15.60
CA ILE A 4 -12.49 11.43 14.68
C ILE A 4 -13.57 10.82 13.81
N LYS A 5 -13.75 11.36 12.61
CA LYS A 5 -14.56 10.73 11.57
C LYS A 5 -13.83 9.47 11.13
N SER A 6 -14.27 8.33 11.62
CA SER A 6 -13.88 7.05 11.03
C SER A 6 -14.22 7.11 9.54
N CYS A 7 -13.23 6.90 8.68
CA CYS A 7 -13.43 6.75 7.24
C CYS A 7 -14.09 5.39 6.94
N SER A 8 -15.28 5.16 7.49
CA SER A 8 -16.09 3.97 7.27
C SER A 8 -17.02 4.16 6.06
N GLY A 9 -16.46 4.34 4.90
CA GLY A 9 -17.19 4.05 3.68
C GLY A 9 -17.11 2.54 3.49
N GLU A 10 -18.17 1.81 3.78
CA GLU A 10 -18.19 0.36 3.80
C GLU A 10 -17.92 -0.20 2.41
N THR A 11 -16.68 -0.65 2.18
CA THR A 11 -16.40 -1.62 1.12
C THR A 11 -16.77 -3.00 1.68
N ILE A 12 -17.48 -3.79 0.87
CA ILE A 12 -17.91 -5.14 1.26
C ILE A 12 -16.84 -6.13 0.79
N PRO A 13 -16.13 -6.81 1.70
CA PRO A 13 -15.17 -7.82 1.31
C PRO A 13 -15.83 -8.97 0.55
N VAL A 14 -15.20 -9.42 -0.52
CA VAL A 14 -15.59 -10.62 -1.25
C VAL A 14 -14.59 -11.73 -1.01
N PHE A 15 -15.08 -12.97 -1.00
CA PHE A 15 -14.27 -14.16 -1.13
C PHE A 15 -14.49 -14.72 -2.52
N THR A 16 -13.44 -14.76 -3.34
CA THR A 16 -13.52 -15.17 -4.72
C THR A 16 -12.20 -15.75 -5.23
N ALA A 17 -12.18 -16.24 -6.44
CA ALA A 17 -10.96 -16.58 -7.16
C ALA A 17 -10.63 -15.48 -8.17
N GLY A 18 -9.37 -15.07 -8.20
CA GLY A 18 -8.81 -14.24 -9.26
C GLY A 18 -7.92 -15.09 -10.15
N LYS A 19 -7.90 -14.81 -11.44
CA LYS A 19 -6.98 -15.44 -12.40
C LYS A 19 -5.77 -14.55 -12.62
N VAL A 20 -4.58 -15.14 -12.61
CA VAL A 20 -3.36 -14.44 -12.96
C VAL A 20 -3.43 -14.03 -14.43
N SER A 21 -3.52 -12.73 -14.68
CA SER A 21 -3.43 -12.17 -16.04
C SER A 21 -1.97 -11.95 -16.43
N GLU A 22 -1.15 -11.54 -15.48
CA GLU A 22 0.28 -11.31 -15.67
C GLU A 22 1.04 -11.45 -14.35
N ILE A 23 2.28 -11.93 -14.42
CA ILE A 23 3.25 -11.88 -13.33
C ILE A 23 4.65 -11.62 -13.89
N ASN A 24 5.30 -10.59 -13.38
CA ASN A 24 6.60 -10.15 -13.85
C ASN A 24 7.49 -9.77 -12.70
N GLU A 25 8.77 -10.05 -12.86
CA GLU A 25 9.80 -9.48 -12.01
C GLU A 25 9.88 -7.96 -12.21
N VAL A 26 9.96 -7.22 -11.11
CA VAL A 26 10.01 -5.76 -11.14
C VAL A 26 11.44 -5.29 -11.37
N LYS A 27 11.67 -4.63 -12.52
CA LYS A 27 12.96 -4.02 -12.84
C LYS A 27 13.32 -2.93 -11.84
N GLY A 28 14.61 -2.84 -11.50
CA GLY A 28 15.13 -1.85 -10.55
C GLY A 28 15.03 -2.28 -9.09
N ALA A 29 14.33 -3.38 -8.76
CA ALA A 29 14.42 -3.99 -7.45
C ALA A 29 15.77 -4.68 -7.27
N VAL A 30 16.41 -4.51 -6.09
CA VAL A 30 17.68 -5.12 -5.75
C VAL A 30 17.57 -5.87 -4.43
N PRO A 31 18.01 -7.15 -4.34
CA PRO A 31 18.50 -7.96 -5.47
C PRO A 31 17.42 -8.23 -6.52
N GLU A 32 17.83 -8.51 -7.75
CA GLU A 32 16.93 -8.97 -8.81
C GLU A 32 16.14 -10.19 -8.35
N GLY A 33 14.89 -10.33 -8.82
CA GLY A 33 13.98 -11.39 -8.37
C GLY A 33 13.47 -11.22 -6.94
N SER A 34 13.67 -10.07 -6.31
CA SER A 34 13.17 -9.82 -4.96
C SER A 34 11.74 -9.26 -4.91
N VAL A 35 11.30 -8.57 -5.97
CA VAL A 35 9.96 -7.98 -6.08
C VAL A 35 9.31 -8.38 -7.38
N TYR A 36 8.04 -8.75 -7.30
CA TYR A 36 7.20 -9.14 -8.44
C TYR A 36 5.96 -8.25 -8.51
N ARG A 37 5.52 -7.95 -9.74
CA ARG A 37 4.20 -7.39 -10.01
C ARG A 37 3.29 -8.55 -10.39
N LEU A 38 2.25 -8.77 -9.59
CA LEU A 38 1.19 -9.74 -9.84
C LEU A 38 -0.07 -8.98 -10.25
N SER A 39 -0.59 -9.30 -11.43
CA SER A 39 -1.87 -8.79 -11.93
C SER A 39 -2.90 -9.91 -11.92
N LEU A 40 -4.04 -9.65 -11.28
CA LEU A 40 -5.17 -10.56 -11.18
C LEU A 40 -6.38 -9.97 -11.86
N GLU A 41 -7.17 -10.83 -12.50
CA GLU A 41 -8.47 -10.49 -13.05
C GLU A 41 -9.57 -11.25 -12.31
N ILE A 42 -10.60 -10.53 -11.86
CA ILE A 42 -11.78 -11.07 -11.20
C ILE A 42 -12.98 -10.79 -12.11
N SER A 43 -13.55 -11.84 -12.69
CA SER A 43 -14.71 -11.74 -13.59
C SER A 43 -16.03 -11.64 -12.83
N SER A 44 -17.09 -11.18 -13.49
CA SER A 44 -18.45 -11.06 -12.95
C SER A 44 -18.51 -10.15 -11.72
N PHE A 45 -17.97 -8.95 -11.85
CA PHE A 45 -17.79 -8.02 -10.75
C PHE A 45 -18.85 -6.90 -10.67
N SER A 46 -19.65 -6.66 -11.73
CA SER A 46 -20.59 -5.53 -11.81
C SER A 46 -21.64 -5.53 -10.69
N SER A 47 -22.07 -6.72 -10.25
CA SER A 47 -22.97 -6.86 -9.09
C SER A 47 -22.29 -6.50 -7.75
N LYS A 48 -20.99 -6.27 -7.74
CA LYS A 48 -20.15 -6.06 -6.53
C LYS A 48 -19.43 -4.70 -6.57
N LYS A 49 -20.00 -3.67 -7.20
CA LYS A 49 -19.38 -2.33 -7.29
C LYS A 49 -18.98 -1.74 -5.93
N SER A 50 -19.68 -2.09 -4.86
CA SER A 50 -19.32 -1.73 -3.49
C SER A 50 -18.04 -2.40 -2.97
N SER A 51 -17.51 -3.36 -3.73
CA SER A 51 -16.29 -4.11 -3.39
C SER A 51 -15.08 -3.71 -4.24
N VAL A 52 -15.17 -2.63 -5.04
CA VAL A 52 -14.00 -2.03 -5.69
C VAL A 52 -13.08 -1.45 -4.61
N PRO A 53 -11.79 -1.79 -4.60
CA PRO A 53 -10.90 -1.32 -3.56
C PRO A 53 -10.66 0.18 -3.64
N LYS A 54 -10.57 0.80 -2.47
CA LYS A 54 -10.07 2.16 -2.31
C LYS A 54 -8.57 2.14 -2.02
N ALA A 55 -7.86 3.18 -2.42
CA ALA A 55 -6.41 3.28 -2.20
C ALA A 55 -6.05 3.18 -0.71
N GLY A 56 -5.10 2.32 -0.38
CA GLY A 56 -4.70 2.00 0.99
C GLY A 56 -5.24 0.66 1.51
N GLN A 57 -6.28 0.11 0.87
CA GLN A 57 -6.79 -1.21 1.20
C GLN A 57 -5.88 -2.33 0.67
N PHE A 58 -6.08 -3.52 1.19
CA PHE A 58 -5.30 -4.71 0.87
C PHE A 58 -6.20 -5.93 0.65
N TYR A 59 -5.63 -7.00 0.13
CA TYR A 59 -6.27 -8.30 0.01
C TYR A 59 -5.44 -9.38 0.70
N LEU A 60 -6.09 -10.41 1.21
CA LEU A 60 -5.45 -11.68 1.53
C LEU A 60 -5.39 -12.52 0.25
N LEU A 61 -4.19 -12.83 -0.20
CA LEU A 61 -3.94 -13.64 -1.39
C LEU A 61 -3.36 -14.99 -0.99
N ARG A 62 -3.85 -16.08 -1.61
CA ARG A 62 -3.34 -17.44 -1.44
C ARG A 62 -3.43 -18.19 -2.77
N SER A 63 -2.34 -18.83 -3.19
CA SER A 63 -2.42 -19.75 -4.33
C SER A 63 -3.37 -20.90 -4.02
N VAL A 64 -4.25 -21.25 -4.94
CA VAL A 64 -5.15 -22.42 -4.76
C VAL A 64 -4.38 -23.73 -4.68
N LYS A 65 -3.16 -23.77 -5.25
CA LYS A 65 -2.24 -24.91 -5.18
C LYS A 65 -1.43 -24.94 -3.87
N SER A 66 -1.60 -23.92 -3.01
CA SER A 66 -0.81 -23.77 -1.79
C SER A 66 -1.22 -24.79 -0.74
N GLY A 67 -0.21 -25.44 -0.12
CA GLY A 67 -0.38 -26.16 1.14
C GLY A 67 -0.41 -25.25 2.38
N LEU A 68 -0.29 -23.92 2.22
CA LEU A 68 -0.28 -22.98 3.32
C LEU A 68 -1.70 -22.57 3.70
N LEU A 69 -1.97 -22.60 5.00
CA LEU A 69 -3.31 -22.33 5.53
C LEU A 69 -3.74 -20.85 5.41
N LEU A 70 -2.80 -19.92 5.61
CA LEU A 70 -3.12 -18.50 5.70
C LEU A 70 -2.82 -17.77 4.39
N GLY A 71 -3.69 -16.84 3.99
CA GLY A 71 -3.44 -15.87 2.94
C GLY A 71 -2.35 -14.84 3.32
N ARG A 72 -1.77 -14.19 2.34
CA ARG A 72 -0.79 -13.12 2.51
C ARG A 72 -1.47 -11.77 2.36
N PRO A 73 -1.38 -10.88 3.37
CA PRO A 73 -1.88 -9.51 3.21
C PRO A 73 -0.99 -8.75 2.25
N ILE A 74 -1.53 -8.36 1.12
CA ILE A 74 -0.82 -7.61 0.08
C ILE A 74 -1.65 -6.38 -0.25
N SER A 75 -1.03 -5.20 -0.11
CA SER A 75 -1.66 -3.92 -0.41
C SER A 75 -1.93 -3.78 -1.91
N VAL A 76 -3.07 -3.18 -2.25
CA VAL A 76 -3.38 -2.85 -3.64
C VAL A 76 -2.40 -1.80 -4.14
N TYR A 77 -1.75 -2.07 -5.26
CA TYR A 77 -0.88 -1.15 -5.97
C TYR A 77 -1.67 -0.34 -7.00
N HIS A 78 -2.49 -1.03 -7.80
CA HIS A 78 -3.39 -0.39 -8.76
C HIS A 78 -4.64 -1.24 -8.95
N SER A 79 -5.74 -0.61 -9.36
CA SER A 79 -6.98 -1.32 -9.66
C SER A 79 -7.77 -0.60 -10.74
N VAL A 80 -8.37 -1.36 -11.64
CA VAL A 80 -9.23 -0.86 -12.71
C VAL A 80 -10.49 -1.71 -12.77
N LEU A 81 -11.65 -1.08 -12.65
CA LEU A 81 -12.93 -1.70 -12.94
C LEU A 81 -13.26 -1.45 -14.41
N ASP A 82 -13.35 -2.53 -15.19
CA ASP A 82 -13.87 -2.50 -16.54
C ASP A 82 -15.34 -2.89 -16.50
N GLU A 83 -16.19 -1.90 -16.74
CA GLU A 83 -17.65 -2.11 -16.74
C GLU A 83 -18.14 -2.82 -17.99
N GLU A 84 -17.40 -2.74 -19.11
CA GLU A 84 -17.77 -3.40 -20.38
C GLU A 84 -17.52 -4.90 -20.33
N SER A 85 -16.35 -5.31 -19.83
CA SER A 85 -16.00 -6.73 -19.66
C SER A 85 -16.50 -7.33 -18.34
N ASP A 86 -17.13 -6.54 -17.49
CA ASP A 86 -17.57 -6.94 -16.14
C ASP A 86 -16.43 -7.55 -15.31
N SER A 87 -15.27 -6.92 -15.34
CA SER A 87 -14.08 -7.41 -14.65
C SER A 87 -13.40 -6.35 -13.78
N LEU A 88 -12.79 -6.80 -12.68
CA LEU A 88 -11.90 -6.01 -11.84
C LEU A 88 -10.47 -6.50 -12.02
N SER A 89 -9.62 -5.64 -12.54
CA SER A 89 -8.17 -5.84 -12.57
C SER A 89 -7.55 -5.31 -11.28
N LEU A 90 -6.69 -6.12 -10.66
CA LEU A 90 -5.95 -5.78 -9.46
C LEU A 90 -4.46 -5.99 -9.69
N GLU A 91 -3.64 -5.01 -9.34
CA GLU A 91 -2.18 -5.13 -9.36
C GLU A 91 -1.60 -5.05 -7.95
N PHE A 92 -0.60 -5.88 -7.71
CA PHE A 92 0.10 -5.99 -6.44
C PHE A 92 1.61 -5.99 -6.64
N LEU A 93 2.35 -5.30 -5.77
CA LEU A 93 3.80 -5.49 -5.66
C LEU A 93 4.08 -6.45 -4.50
N ILE A 94 4.75 -7.55 -4.79
CA ILE A 94 5.02 -8.62 -3.84
C ILE A 94 6.50 -8.72 -3.58
N LEU A 95 6.91 -8.44 -2.34
CA LEU A 95 8.27 -8.73 -1.88
C LEU A 95 8.38 -10.23 -1.59
N ARG A 96 9.23 -10.93 -2.34
CA ARG A 96 9.55 -12.35 -2.18
C ARG A 96 10.39 -12.57 -0.93
N LYS A 97 9.74 -12.87 0.19
CA LYS A 97 10.41 -12.93 1.50
C LYS A 97 10.26 -14.27 2.23
N GLY A 98 9.23 -15.04 1.93
CA GLY A 98 8.95 -16.31 2.60
C GLY A 98 8.02 -17.18 1.77
N LYS A 99 7.81 -18.44 2.21
CA LYS A 99 7.11 -19.47 1.42
C LYS A 99 5.84 -18.99 0.71
N GLY A 100 4.95 -18.26 1.41
CA GLY A 100 3.70 -17.82 0.79
C GLY A 100 3.85 -16.72 -0.25
N THR A 101 4.78 -15.79 -0.09
CA THR A 101 5.09 -14.81 -1.14
C THR A 101 5.91 -15.44 -2.27
N GLU A 102 6.73 -16.44 -1.97
CA GLU A 102 7.45 -17.22 -2.99
C GLU A 102 6.48 -18.01 -3.88
N GLU A 103 5.46 -18.68 -3.29
CA GLU A 103 4.41 -19.34 -4.06
C GLU A 103 3.66 -18.36 -4.98
N LEU A 104 3.32 -17.15 -4.48
CA LEU A 104 2.67 -16.13 -5.29
C LEU A 104 3.58 -15.61 -6.41
N CYS A 105 4.88 -15.49 -6.19
CA CYS A 105 5.85 -15.05 -7.20
C CYS A 105 6.14 -16.12 -8.27
N ASN A 106 5.86 -17.39 -7.98
CA ASN A 106 6.08 -18.53 -8.88
C ASN A 106 4.80 -18.98 -9.61
N LEU A 107 3.75 -18.16 -9.61
CA LEU A 107 2.53 -18.44 -10.36
C LEU A 107 2.76 -18.24 -11.85
N ASP A 108 2.00 -18.98 -12.64
CA ASP A 108 1.94 -18.82 -14.09
C ASP A 108 0.66 -18.07 -14.50
N LYS A 109 0.68 -17.49 -15.70
CA LYS A 109 -0.51 -16.91 -16.31
C LYS A 109 -1.64 -17.95 -16.36
N LYS A 110 -2.85 -17.53 -15.95
CA LYS A 110 -4.09 -18.33 -15.79
C LYS A 110 -4.15 -19.18 -14.51
N ASP A 111 -3.11 -19.22 -13.69
CA ASP A 111 -3.24 -19.80 -12.35
C ASP A 111 -4.32 -19.08 -11.55
N GLU A 112 -4.94 -19.80 -10.62
CA GLU A 112 -5.98 -19.25 -9.76
C GLU A 112 -5.41 -18.88 -8.38
N VAL A 113 -5.85 -17.73 -7.89
CA VAL A 113 -5.51 -17.19 -6.59
C VAL A 113 -6.80 -16.98 -5.80
N GLU A 114 -6.86 -17.52 -4.60
CA GLU A 114 -7.91 -17.15 -3.64
C GLU A 114 -7.70 -15.72 -3.19
N VAL A 115 -8.75 -14.93 -3.25
CA VAL A 115 -8.75 -13.49 -2.99
C VAL A 115 -9.82 -13.17 -1.96
N ILE A 116 -9.41 -12.60 -0.82
CA ILE A 116 -10.33 -12.08 0.20
C ILE A 116 -10.07 -10.58 0.35
N GLY A 117 -11.05 -9.78 0.04
CA GLY A 117 -10.94 -8.32 0.13
C GLY A 117 -12.01 -7.58 -0.68
N PRO A 118 -11.95 -6.24 -0.75
CA PRO A 118 -10.94 -5.38 -0.12
C PRO A 118 -11.07 -5.34 1.41
N LEU A 119 -9.96 -5.24 2.11
CA LEU A 119 -9.87 -5.28 3.56
C LEU A 119 -9.26 -4.00 4.12
N GLY A 120 -9.61 -3.69 5.36
CA GLY A 120 -9.11 -2.52 6.08
C GLY A 120 -9.76 -1.21 5.62
N ASN A 121 -9.33 -0.12 6.24
CA ASN A 121 -9.68 1.24 5.85
C ASN A 121 -8.79 1.72 4.67
N TYR A 122 -8.94 2.96 4.29
CA TYR A 122 -8.26 3.55 3.13
C TYR A 122 -7.71 4.94 3.49
N TRP A 123 -6.86 5.48 2.61
CA TRP A 123 -6.32 6.82 2.78
C TRP A 123 -7.42 7.88 2.71
N PRO A 124 -7.50 8.79 3.70
CA PRO A 124 -8.36 9.95 3.57
C PRO A 124 -7.84 10.86 2.45
N LEU A 125 -8.75 11.41 1.67
CA LEU A 125 -8.37 12.38 0.65
C LEU A 125 -7.91 13.70 1.29
N PRO A 126 -6.90 14.38 0.71
CA PRO A 126 -6.51 15.71 1.15
C PRO A 126 -7.66 16.71 0.95
N LYS A 127 -7.62 17.81 1.67
CA LYS A 127 -8.53 18.92 1.44
C LYS A 127 -8.30 19.53 0.06
N GLU A 128 -9.30 20.20 -0.45
CA GLU A 128 -9.18 20.88 -1.74
C GLU A 128 -8.02 21.89 -1.74
N ASN A 129 -7.17 21.81 -2.76
CA ASN A 129 -5.97 22.61 -2.93
C ASN A 129 -4.89 22.46 -1.82
N GLU A 130 -5.01 21.46 -0.98
CA GLU A 130 -4.01 21.13 0.03
C GLU A 130 -2.79 20.46 -0.62
N LYS A 131 -1.62 21.06 -0.47
CA LYS A 131 -0.37 20.43 -0.92
C LYS A 131 0.02 19.34 0.07
N VAL A 132 0.28 18.12 -0.43
CA VAL A 132 0.61 16.99 0.42
C VAL A 132 1.95 16.35 0.06
N ALA A 133 2.55 15.69 1.05
CA ALA A 133 3.74 14.86 0.85
C ALA A 133 3.38 13.39 1.01
N VAL A 134 3.83 12.57 0.07
CA VAL A 134 3.60 11.12 0.02
C VAL A 134 4.93 10.39 0.14
N PHE A 135 5.05 9.46 1.08
CA PHE A 135 6.30 8.76 1.41
C PHE A 135 6.15 7.24 1.24
N GLY A 136 6.98 6.64 0.40
CA GLY A 136 7.03 5.20 0.18
C GLY A 136 8.40 4.61 0.54
N GLY A 137 8.44 3.56 1.36
CA GLY A 137 9.69 2.88 1.71
C GLY A 137 9.71 1.41 1.30
N GLY A 138 10.68 1.01 0.46
CA GLY A 138 10.76 -0.34 -0.09
C GLY A 138 9.45 -0.75 -0.74
N VAL A 139 8.93 -1.97 -0.47
CA VAL A 139 7.64 -2.42 -1.03
C VAL A 139 6.43 -1.61 -0.51
N GLY A 140 6.58 -0.85 0.58
CA GLY A 140 5.58 0.12 1.05
C GLY A 140 5.30 1.25 0.05
N VAL A 141 6.09 1.38 -1.00
CA VAL A 141 5.78 2.25 -2.14
C VAL A 141 4.45 1.87 -2.80
N ALA A 142 4.06 0.58 -2.80
CA ALA A 142 2.86 0.12 -3.48
C ALA A 142 1.56 0.82 -3.02
N PRO A 143 1.15 0.78 -1.74
CA PRO A 143 -0.10 1.41 -1.31
C PRO A 143 -0.09 2.94 -1.43
N VAL A 144 1.06 3.59 -1.34
CA VAL A 144 1.14 5.04 -1.46
C VAL A 144 1.25 5.51 -2.93
N ALA A 145 1.85 4.73 -3.82
CA ALA A 145 1.81 5.01 -5.26
C ALA A 145 0.39 4.78 -5.81
N GLY A 146 -0.30 3.72 -5.36
CA GLY A 146 -1.71 3.53 -5.65
C GLY A 146 -2.61 4.66 -5.14
N PHE A 147 -2.30 5.24 -3.98
CA PHE A 147 -2.98 6.44 -3.49
C PHE A 147 -2.62 7.67 -4.35
N ALA A 148 -1.35 7.87 -4.64
CA ALA A 148 -0.87 8.99 -5.43
C ALA A 148 -1.51 9.03 -6.83
N SER A 149 -1.80 7.88 -7.44
CA SER A 149 -2.51 7.80 -8.73
C SER A 149 -3.96 8.32 -8.67
N THR A 150 -4.55 8.42 -7.48
CA THR A 150 -5.90 8.98 -7.29
C THR A 150 -5.90 10.49 -7.05
N LEU A 151 -4.72 11.07 -6.82
CA LEU A 151 -4.56 12.52 -6.61
C LEU A 151 -4.47 13.25 -7.97
N LYS A 152 -4.77 14.55 -7.94
CA LYS A 152 -4.59 15.37 -9.12
C LYS A 152 -3.11 15.37 -9.56
N PRO A 153 -2.78 15.13 -10.83
CA PRO A 153 -1.42 15.19 -11.33
C PRO A 153 -0.70 16.46 -10.91
N LYS A 154 0.58 16.35 -10.51
CA LYS A 154 1.44 17.45 -10.07
C LYS A 154 0.93 18.26 -8.86
N SER A 155 -0.04 17.76 -8.09
CA SER A 155 -0.54 18.46 -6.89
C SER A 155 0.15 18.04 -5.59
N TYR A 156 1.07 17.08 -5.63
CA TYR A 156 1.76 16.52 -4.46
C TYR A 156 3.25 16.34 -4.73
N ASP A 157 4.03 16.22 -3.67
CA ASP A 157 5.43 15.81 -3.73
C ASP A 157 5.53 14.34 -3.27
N PHE A 158 6.36 13.53 -3.94
CA PHE A 158 6.55 12.12 -3.63
C PHE A 158 8.00 11.82 -3.23
N PHE A 159 8.17 11.12 -2.12
CA PHE A 159 9.46 10.72 -1.57
C PHE A 159 9.51 9.19 -1.51
N ALA A 160 10.47 8.58 -2.20
CA ALA A 160 10.67 7.15 -2.21
C ALA A 160 12.02 6.80 -1.59
N ALA A 161 12.04 5.84 -0.67
CA ALA A 161 13.25 5.39 0.01
C ALA A 161 13.47 3.90 -0.20
N PHE A 162 14.64 3.51 -0.66
CA PHE A 162 15.02 2.13 -0.90
C PHE A 162 16.40 1.83 -0.28
N LYS A 163 16.70 0.56 -0.11
CA LYS A 163 18.07 0.14 0.24
C LYS A 163 19.00 0.29 -0.96
N SER A 164 18.51 -0.13 -2.14
CA SER A 164 19.22 -0.10 -3.41
C SER A 164 18.23 -0.15 -4.55
N GLY A 165 18.55 0.48 -5.69
CA GLY A 165 17.67 0.57 -6.84
C GLY A 165 16.41 1.42 -6.57
N SER A 166 15.46 1.39 -7.48
CA SER A 166 14.13 2.01 -7.30
C SER A 166 13.10 1.31 -8.16
N TYR A 167 11.85 1.20 -7.66
CA TYR A 167 10.76 0.51 -8.36
C TYR A 167 9.39 0.98 -7.87
N GLY A 168 8.33 0.60 -8.61
CA GLY A 168 6.96 0.86 -8.20
C GLY A 168 6.57 2.34 -8.24
N LEU A 169 7.14 3.12 -9.15
CA LEU A 169 6.91 4.55 -9.31
C LEU A 169 6.15 4.89 -10.59
N GLU A 170 5.70 3.89 -11.34
CA GLU A 170 5.08 4.04 -12.67
C GLU A 170 3.77 4.82 -12.63
N TYR A 171 3.05 4.77 -11.50
CA TYR A 171 1.79 5.50 -11.28
C TYR A 171 1.97 6.83 -10.55
N VAL A 172 3.21 7.27 -10.32
CA VAL A 172 3.51 8.51 -9.60
C VAL A 172 3.66 9.67 -10.59
N ASP A 173 2.73 10.61 -10.57
CA ASP A 173 2.78 11.86 -11.32
C ASP A 173 2.85 13.07 -10.37
N ALA A 174 3.93 13.09 -9.56
CA ALA A 174 4.19 14.12 -8.56
C ALA A 174 4.73 15.44 -9.18
N ALA A 175 4.53 16.55 -8.47
CA ALA A 175 5.21 17.82 -8.81
C ALA A 175 6.73 17.68 -8.65
N ASN A 176 7.15 17.03 -7.56
CA ASN A 176 8.54 16.68 -7.31
C ASN A 176 8.61 15.22 -6.86
N LEU A 177 9.47 14.44 -7.51
CA LEU A 177 9.81 13.07 -7.12
C LEU A 177 11.23 13.06 -6.57
N THR A 178 11.38 12.71 -5.29
CA THR A 178 12.67 12.54 -4.63
C THR A 178 12.89 11.08 -4.30
N VAL A 179 13.99 10.51 -4.76
CA VAL A 179 14.39 9.13 -4.46
C VAL A 179 15.64 9.15 -3.59
N THR A 180 15.65 8.35 -2.52
CA THR A 180 16.84 8.09 -1.70
C THR A 180 17.17 6.60 -1.75
N THR A 181 18.46 6.27 -1.77
CA THR A 181 18.93 4.89 -1.62
C THR A 181 20.09 4.83 -0.64
N ASP A 182 20.08 3.82 0.24
CA ASP A 182 21.10 3.71 1.30
C ASP A 182 22.52 3.63 0.69
N ASP A 183 22.66 2.94 -0.46
CA ASP A 183 23.92 2.76 -1.16
C ASP A 183 24.26 3.88 -2.17
N GLY A 184 23.32 4.75 -2.50
CA GLY A 184 23.48 5.81 -3.50
C GLY A 184 23.36 5.35 -4.95
N SER A 185 22.80 4.17 -5.19
CA SER A 185 22.61 3.62 -6.55
C SER A 185 21.64 4.44 -7.41
N VAL A 186 20.64 5.07 -6.75
CA VAL A 186 19.66 5.96 -7.41
C VAL A 186 19.35 7.15 -6.49
N GLY A 187 19.31 8.34 -7.05
CA GLY A 187 18.92 9.56 -6.33
C GLY A 187 19.92 10.00 -5.26
N ILE A 188 19.40 10.42 -4.10
CA ILE A 188 20.20 10.91 -2.98
C ILE A 188 20.72 9.71 -2.18
N LYS A 189 22.02 9.66 -1.90
CA LYS A 189 22.59 8.64 -1.02
C LYS A 189 22.18 8.85 0.43
N GLY A 190 21.59 7.85 1.04
CA GLY A 190 21.19 7.82 2.44
C GLY A 190 19.73 7.44 2.64
N MET A 191 19.31 7.43 3.90
CA MET A 191 17.93 7.19 4.29
C MET A 191 17.05 8.40 3.96
N ILE A 192 15.75 8.28 4.15
CA ILE A 192 14.77 9.37 3.92
C ILE A 192 15.12 10.65 4.70
N THR A 193 15.83 10.54 5.81
CA THR A 193 16.33 11.65 6.61
C THR A 193 17.30 12.58 5.88
N ALA A 194 17.89 12.12 4.78
CA ALA A 194 18.75 12.93 3.91
C ALA A 194 17.95 13.83 2.95
N ALA A 195 16.66 13.59 2.79
CA ALA A 195 15.82 14.26 1.82
C ALA A 195 14.77 15.21 2.43
N ILE A 196 14.45 15.05 3.73
CA ILE A 196 13.35 15.77 4.38
C ILE A 196 13.59 15.92 5.88
N ASP A 197 13.18 17.06 6.43
CA ASP A 197 13.20 17.40 7.85
C ASP A 197 11.89 18.09 8.27
N ALA A 198 11.77 18.48 9.54
CA ALA A 198 10.57 19.10 10.09
C ALA A 198 10.26 20.46 9.43
N GLU A 199 11.29 21.27 9.13
CA GLU A 199 11.11 22.57 8.44
C GLU A 199 10.54 22.35 7.04
N SER A 200 11.10 21.41 6.28
CA SER A 200 10.63 21.05 4.94
C SER A 200 9.22 20.45 4.94
N VAL A 201 8.84 19.69 6.00
CA VAL A 201 7.50 19.12 6.14
C VAL A 201 6.44 20.17 6.43
N SER A 202 6.79 21.27 7.13
CA SER A 202 5.85 22.32 7.56
C SER A 202 5.07 22.99 6.42
N LYS A 203 5.56 22.88 5.18
CA LYS A 203 4.91 23.44 3.96
C LYS A 203 3.75 22.58 3.43
N TYR A 204 3.53 21.38 3.98
CA TYR A 204 2.45 20.50 3.56
C TYR A 204 1.28 20.56 4.54
N GLY A 205 0.07 20.39 4.05
CA GLY A 205 -1.12 20.30 4.88
C GLY A 205 -1.33 18.90 5.46
N ALA A 206 -0.85 17.88 4.75
CA ALA A 206 -0.89 16.51 5.24
C ALA A 206 0.27 15.66 4.68
N VAL A 207 0.61 14.61 5.44
CA VAL A 207 1.64 13.62 5.12
C VAL A 207 1.00 12.23 5.08
N TYR A 208 1.37 11.43 4.07
CA TYR A 208 0.93 10.05 3.89
C TYR A 208 2.17 9.16 3.76
N ALA A 209 2.29 8.13 4.59
CA ALA A 209 3.48 7.29 4.56
C ALA A 209 3.21 5.79 4.74
N CYS A 210 3.92 4.97 3.96
CA CYS A 210 3.99 3.53 4.13
C CYS A 210 5.43 3.04 3.92
N GLY A 211 5.92 2.17 4.82
CA GLY A 211 7.28 1.65 4.72
C GLY A 211 7.77 1.02 6.02
N PRO A 212 9.09 0.80 6.14
CA PRO A 212 9.70 0.23 7.33
C PRO A 212 9.43 1.06 8.60
N ALA A 213 9.27 0.39 9.74
CA ALA A 213 8.96 1.04 11.01
C ALA A 213 9.91 2.20 11.39
N PRO A 214 11.24 2.12 11.20
CA PRO A 214 12.11 3.26 11.49
C PRO A 214 11.80 4.49 10.63
N MET A 215 11.47 4.30 9.34
CA MET A 215 11.07 5.38 8.45
C MET A 215 9.75 6.01 8.92
N LEU A 216 8.74 5.20 9.23
CA LEU A 216 7.44 5.69 9.70
C LEU A 216 7.58 6.45 11.02
N SER A 217 8.42 5.96 11.95
CA SER A 217 8.70 6.66 13.21
C SER A 217 9.36 8.04 13.00
N TYR A 218 10.27 8.12 12.04
CA TYR A 218 10.91 9.39 11.69
C TYR A 218 9.91 10.37 11.06
N ILE A 219 9.13 9.91 10.07
CA ILE A 219 8.12 10.75 9.39
C ILE A 219 7.07 11.24 10.40
N LYS A 220 6.58 10.37 11.29
CA LYS A 220 5.69 10.78 12.38
C LYS A 220 6.29 11.88 13.23
N LYS A 221 7.53 11.69 13.70
CA LYS A 221 8.23 12.66 14.55
C LYS A 221 8.33 14.04 13.89
N ILE A 222 8.83 14.12 12.66
CA ILE A 222 8.99 15.42 11.99
C ILE A 222 7.65 16.07 11.63
N SER A 223 6.59 15.27 11.39
CA SER A 223 5.23 15.78 11.17
C SER A 223 4.63 16.35 12.47
N GLU A 224 4.83 15.68 13.61
CA GLU A 224 4.42 16.17 14.94
C GLU A 224 5.15 17.47 15.29
N GLU A 225 6.47 17.54 15.08
CA GLU A 225 7.28 18.75 15.30
C GLU A 225 6.83 19.93 14.41
N ALA A 226 6.40 19.64 13.19
CA ALA A 226 5.89 20.62 12.24
C ALA A 226 4.40 20.97 12.44
N GLY A 227 3.66 20.24 13.29
CA GLY A 227 2.21 20.41 13.48
C GLY A 227 1.38 19.97 12.24
N VAL A 228 1.91 19.06 11.43
CA VAL A 228 1.28 18.58 10.18
C VAL A 228 0.59 17.26 10.42
N GLN A 229 -0.64 17.11 9.90
CA GLN A 229 -1.39 15.85 9.95
C GLN A 229 -0.62 14.73 9.25
N CYS A 230 -0.46 13.58 9.92
CA CYS A 230 0.32 12.46 9.41
C CYS A 230 -0.49 11.17 9.40
N TRP A 231 -0.65 10.58 8.22
CA TRP A 231 -1.34 9.30 8.01
C TRP A 231 -0.32 8.21 7.69
N LEU A 232 -0.31 7.14 8.50
CA LEU A 232 0.64 6.04 8.40
C LEU A 232 -0.08 4.72 8.09
N SER A 233 0.36 4.01 7.06
CA SER A 233 -0.08 2.63 6.84
C SER A 233 0.86 1.67 7.56
N LEU A 234 0.30 0.91 8.49
CA LEU A 234 1.03 -0.03 9.34
C LEU A 234 0.89 -1.47 8.85
N GLU A 235 2.00 -2.20 8.90
CA GLU A 235 2.04 -3.63 8.61
C GLU A 235 2.05 -4.47 9.88
N LYS A 236 1.22 -5.53 9.90
CA LYS A 236 1.21 -6.55 10.95
C LYS A 236 0.98 -7.93 10.35
N ARG A 237 1.46 -8.96 11.05
CA ARG A 237 1.11 -10.33 10.71
C ARG A 237 -0.40 -10.52 10.87
N MET A 238 -1.03 -11.12 9.88
CA MET A 238 -2.46 -11.34 9.85
C MET A 238 -2.78 -12.82 9.67
N ALA A 239 -3.87 -13.25 10.30
CA ALA A 239 -4.46 -14.57 10.06
C ALA A 239 -5.81 -14.41 9.34
N CYS A 240 -6.85 -13.88 10.02
CA CYS A 240 -8.20 -13.82 9.45
C CYS A 240 -8.44 -12.64 8.50
N GLY A 241 -7.73 -11.52 8.65
CA GLY A 241 -7.96 -10.29 7.87
C GLY A 241 -9.25 -9.54 8.19
N LEU A 242 -10.13 -10.10 8.99
CA LEU A 242 -11.51 -9.64 9.22
C LEU A 242 -11.74 -9.07 10.63
N GLY A 243 -10.68 -8.93 11.44
CA GLY A 243 -10.76 -8.39 12.80
C GLY A 243 -11.22 -9.38 13.87
N ALA A 244 -11.46 -10.65 13.54
CA ALA A 244 -11.99 -11.64 14.48
C ALA A 244 -10.92 -12.26 15.42
N CYS A 245 -9.72 -12.55 14.89
CA CYS A 245 -8.69 -13.29 15.63
C CYS A 245 -7.80 -12.42 16.53
N LEU A 246 -7.87 -11.10 16.43
CA LEU A 246 -7.07 -10.10 17.16
C LEU A 246 -5.54 -10.19 16.97
N GLY A 247 -5.05 -11.09 16.10
CA GLY A 247 -3.63 -11.33 15.89
C GLY A 247 -2.84 -10.14 15.32
N CYS A 248 -3.51 -9.19 14.66
CA CYS A 248 -2.90 -8.00 14.08
C CYS A 248 -3.07 -6.74 14.93
N THR A 249 -3.27 -6.88 16.25
CA THR A 249 -3.46 -5.76 17.15
C THR A 249 -2.24 -4.86 17.23
N VAL A 250 -2.46 -3.56 17.16
CA VAL A 250 -1.49 -2.47 17.37
C VAL A 250 -1.94 -1.61 18.54
N LYS A 251 -0.98 -1.06 19.29
CA LYS A 251 -1.25 -0.07 20.32
C LYS A 251 -1.29 1.32 19.66
N THR A 252 -2.34 2.07 19.94
CA THR A 252 -2.49 3.48 19.52
C THR A 252 -2.78 4.34 20.74
N SER A 253 -2.81 5.65 20.58
CA SER A 253 -3.22 6.62 21.62
C SER A 253 -4.65 6.37 22.12
N GLU A 254 -5.51 5.80 21.26
CA GLU A 254 -6.91 5.46 21.56
C GLU A 254 -7.10 4.02 22.07
N GLY A 255 -6.02 3.30 22.38
CA GLY A 255 -6.03 1.92 22.83
C GLY A 255 -5.66 0.91 21.75
N ASN A 256 -6.08 -0.33 21.92
CA ASN A 256 -5.76 -1.42 21.02
C ASN A 256 -6.66 -1.39 19.78
N LYS A 257 -6.07 -1.31 18.59
CA LYS A 257 -6.76 -1.35 17.29
C LYS A 257 -6.30 -2.56 16.47
N ARG A 258 -7.13 -3.04 15.59
CA ARG A 258 -6.80 -4.18 14.68
C ARG A 258 -6.37 -3.62 13.34
N CYS A 259 -5.13 -3.87 12.95
CA CYS A 259 -4.58 -3.37 11.70
C CYS A 259 -5.44 -3.78 10.48
N CYS A 260 -6.04 -4.98 10.49
CA CYS A 260 -6.84 -5.47 9.36
C CYS A 260 -8.27 -4.90 9.28
N LYS A 261 -8.80 -4.28 10.33
CA LYS A 261 -10.17 -3.76 10.35
C LYS A 261 -10.21 -2.27 10.67
N ASP A 262 -9.50 -1.85 11.72
CA ASP A 262 -9.47 -0.46 12.18
C ASP A 262 -8.40 0.36 11.42
N GLY A 263 -7.40 -0.32 10.80
CA GLY A 263 -6.37 0.17 9.89
C GLY A 263 -6.54 -0.42 8.48
N PRO A 264 -5.47 -0.50 7.68
CA PRO A 264 -4.05 -0.31 8.06
C PRO A 264 -3.62 1.15 8.23
N VAL A 265 -4.42 2.14 7.81
CA VAL A 265 -4.12 3.56 7.86
C VAL A 265 -4.53 4.15 9.21
N PHE A 266 -3.59 4.80 9.89
CA PHE A 266 -3.77 5.46 11.19
C PHE A 266 -3.14 6.86 11.17
N ASP A 267 -3.60 7.75 12.02
CA ASP A 267 -3.04 9.07 12.31
C ASP A 267 -2.12 9.06 13.54
#